data_188c97025a182013d124ea2057c91951
#
_entry.id   188c97025a182013d124ea2057c91951
#
_cell.length_a   1.000
_cell.length_b   1.000
_cell.length_c   1.000
_cell.angle_alpha   90.00
_cell.angle_beta   90.00
_cell.angle_gamma   90.00
#
_symmetry.space_group_name_H-M   'P 1'
#
loop_
_entity.id
_entity.type
_entity.pdbx_description
1 polymer ?
#
loop_
_entity_poly.entity_id
_entity_poly.type
_entity_poly.pdbx_seq_one_letter_code
_entity_poly.pdbx_strand_id
1 'polypeptide(L)'
;ILGYFRSFEHKNENLYFGFHKPIMLAGGLGNIKPIHTNKSKVSSSAKIIVLGGPGYLIGLGGGSASSVESGKSNEELDFASVQRSNPEMQRRCQEVIDQCWQLDKKNPIAFIHDVGAGGLSNAIPELAKDCNLGAIIDINKIPIVDKSMSSLEIWCNESQERYVLAIEEKEIKKFEKICEREKCPFSIVGNFTEEKKLLLRDKTVSYTHLTLPTTYHV
;
A
#
# COMPACT_ATOMS: atom_id res chain seq x y z
N ILE A 1 -10.41 0.27 23.18
CA ILE A 1 -11.05 1.04 22.09
C ILE A 1 -12.21 1.82 22.69
N LEU A 2 -12.21 3.10 22.48
CA LEU A 2 -13.30 4.00 22.85
C LEU A 2 -13.96 4.50 21.58
N GLY A 3 -15.27 4.35 21.48
CA GLY A 3 -16.06 4.89 20.39
C GLY A 3 -16.95 6.02 20.89
N TYR A 4 -17.02 7.07 20.12
CA TYR A 4 -17.96 8.17 20.35
C TYR A 4 -18.64 8.49 19.04
N PHE A 5 -19.98 8.48 19.05
CA PHE A 5 -20.79 8.85 17.91
C PHE A 5 -21.50 10.18 18.19
N ARG A 6 -21.38 11.11 17.28
CA ARG A 6 -22.05 12.41 17.35
C ARG A 6 -22.63 12.75 15.98
N SER A 7 -23.91 13.09 15.96
CA SER A 7 -24.56 13.69 14.80
C SER A 7 -24.83 15.16 15.06
N PHE A 8 -24.80 15.96 14.00
CA PHE A 8 -25.14 17.37 14.04
C PHE A 8 -25.87 17.71 12.74
N GLU A 9 -26.95 18.45 12.87
CA GLU A 9 -27.68 19.01 11.73
C GLU A 9 -28.13 20.44 12.07
N HIS A 10 -27.94 21.34 11.14
CA HIS A 10 -28.37 22.73 11.23
C HIS A 10 -29.07 23.14 9.95
N LYS A 11 -30.25 23.74 10.07
CA LYS A 11 -31.02 24.30 8.97
C LYS A 11 -30.83 25.81 8.92
N ASN A 12 -30.42 26.34 7.77
CA ASN A 12 -30.39 27.74 7.48
C ASN A 12 -31.17 28.00 6.21
N GLU A 13 -32.31 28.68 6.33
CA GLU A 13 -33.27 28.88 5.22
C GLU A 13 -33.71 27.57 4.58
N ASN A 14 -33.30 27.31 3.32
CA ASN A 14 -33.60 26.10 2.56
C ASN A 14 -32.41 25.13 2.47
N LEU A 15 -31.31 25.41 3.18
CA LEU A 15 -30.10 24.59 3.18
C LEU A 15 -29.99 23.84 4.51
N TYR A 16 -29.62 22.56 4.39
CA TYR A 16 -29.31 21.68 5.51
C TYR A 16 -27.80 21.47 5.56
N PHE A 17 -27.19 21.78 6.70
CA PHE A 17 -25.79 21.53 6.99
C PHE A 17 -25.69 20.48 8.08
N GLY A 18 -24.90 19.46 7.87
CA GLY A 18 -24.76 18.42 8.88
C GLY A 18 -23.75 17.33 8.49
N PHE A 19 -23.54 16.40 9.41
CA PHE A 19 -22.75 15.20 9.16
C PHE A 19 -23.66 14.11 8.60
N HIS A 20 -23.91 14.17 7.28
CA HIS A 20 -24.80 13.21 6.59
C HIS A 20 -24.10 11.90 6.22
N LYS A 21 -22.79 11.85 6.31
CA LYS A 21 -21.99 10.63 6.21
C LYS A 21 -21.20 10.40 7.50
N PRO A 22 -21.10 9.16 7.97
CA PRO A 22 -20.21 8.84 9.09
C PRO A 22 -18.76 9.21 8.74
N ILE A 23 -18.12 9.95 9.64
CA ILE A 23 -16.69 10.23 9.57
C ILE A 23 -16.03 9.48 10.70
N MET A 24 -15.09 8.59 10.36
CA MET A 24 -14.29 7.88 11.33
C MET A 24 -12.93 8.55 11.46
N LEU A 25 -12.59 8.94 12.68
CA LEU A 25 -11.26 9.43 13.01
C LEU A 25 -10.52 8.30 13.72
N ALA A 26 -9.40 7.90 13.14
CA ALA A 26 -8.47 6.98 13.77
C ALA A 26 -7.25 7.76 14.25
N GLY A 27 -6.81 7.46 15.45
CA GLY A 27 -5.66 8.11 16.05
C GLY A 27 -4.96 7.20 17.03
N GLY A 28 -3.72 7.52 17.35
CA GLY A 28 -2.92 6.78 18.27
C GLY A 28 -1.65 7.50 18.68
N LEU A 29 -0.97 6.93 19.65
CA LEU A 29 0.32 7.37 20.12
C LEU A 29 1.27 6.17 20.10
N GLY A 30 2.46 6.37 19.55
CA GLY A 30 3.50 5.36 19.49
C GLY A 30 4.88 5.95 19.76
N ASN A 31 5.85 5.08 19.97
CA ASN A 31 7.25 5.46 20.10
C ASN A 31 8.01 5.04 18.85
N ILE A 32 8.94 5.88 18.42
CA ILE A 32 9.88 5.56 17.34
C ILE A 32 11.30 5.86 17.79
N LYS A 33 12.25 4.99 17.47
CA LYS A 33 13.67 5.27 17.74
C LYS A 33 14.17 6.41 16.84
N PRO A 34 14.98 7.34 17.33
CA PRO A 34 15.51 8.46 16.53
C PRO A 34 16.18 8.03 15.22
N ILE A 35 16.81 6.85 15.19
CA ILE A 35 17.46 6.30 14.00
C ILE A 35 16.48 5.99 12.85
N HIS A 36 15.19 5.80 13.16
CA HIS A 36 14.14 5.45 12.20
C HIS A 36 13.22 6.64 11.86
N THR A 37 13.46 7.82 12.40
CA THR A 37 12.63 9.02 12.12
C THR A 37 12.87 9.59 10.73
N ASN A 38 14.05 9.36 10.16
CA ASN A 38 14.40 9.81 8.81
C ASN A 38 14.46 8.63 7.84
N LYS A 39 13.97 8.86 6.63
CA LYS A 39 14.04 7.89 5.53
C LYS A 39 15.49 7.62 5.16
N SER A 40 15.88 6.35 5.03
CA SER A 40 17.21 5.97 4.56
C SER A 40 17.34 6.23 3.06
N LYS A 41 18.56 6.52 2.61
CA LYS A 41 18.83 6.55 1.16
C LYS A 41 18.71 5.15 0.59
N VAL A 42 17.99 5.04 -0.52
CA VAL A 42 17.78 3.80 -1.27
C VAL A 42 18.61 3.88 -2.55
N SER A 43 19.34 2.82 -2.87
CA SER A 43 20.09 2.74 -4.12
C SER A 43 19.22 2.25 -5.28
N SER A 44 19.64 2.51 -6.52
CA SER A 44 18.97 1.96 -7.71
C SER A 44 19.09 0.43 -7.83
N SER A 45 20.00 -0.20 -7.07
CA SER A 45 20.12 -1.66 -6.99
C SER A 45 19.17 -2.30 -5.99
N ALA A 46 18.48 -1.51 -5.17
CA ALA A 46 17.51 -2.03 -4.20
C ALA A 46 16.32 -2.70 -4.89
N LYS A 47 15.73 -3.65 -4.19
CA LYS A 47 14.56 -4.39 -4.66
C LYS A 47 13.29 -3.79 -4.08
N ILE A 48 12.23 -3.85 -4.89
CA ILE A 48 10.88 -3.49 -4.48
C ILE A 48 10.17 -4.78 -4.09
N ILE A 49 9.70 -4.81 -2.86
CA ILE A 49 9.11 -6.00 -2.25
C ILE A 49 7.68 -5.70 -1.81
N VAL A 50 6.79 -6.64 -2.06
CA VAL A 50 5.47 -6.71 -1.42
C VAL A 50 5.57 -7.72 -0.29
N LEU A 51 5.38 -7.27 0.95
CA LEU A 51 5.30 -8.08 2.15
C LEU A 51 3.83 -8.30 2.49
N GLY A 52 3.44 -9.51 2.85
CA GLY A 52 2.11 -9.82 3.38
C GLY A 52 1.27 -10.69 2.46
N GLY A 53 -0.05 -10.59 2.62
CA GLY A 53 -1.02 -11.47 1.96
C GLY A 53 -1.14 -11.25 0.45
N PRO A 54 -1.77 -12.20 -0.25
CA PRO A 54 -2.04 -12.05 -1.68
C PRO A 54 -3.15 -11.03 -1.93
N GLY A 55 -3.17 -10.49 -3.14
CA GLY A 55 -4.25 -9.64 -3.64
C GLY A 55 -5.52 -10.43 -3.91
N TYR A 56 -6.66 -9.82 -3.60
CA TYR A 56 -8.01 -10.30 -3.86
C TYR A 56 -8.72 -9.31 -4.79
N LEU A 57 -9.84 -9.75 -5.37
CA LEU A 57 -10.71 -8.89 -6.17
C LEU A 57 -11.58 -8.00 -5.28
N ILE A 58 -10.97 -7.07 -4.57
CA ILE A 58 -11.62 -6.15 -3.63
C ILE A 58 -11.06 -4.73 -3.76
N GLY A 59 -11.87 -3.73 -3.41
CA GLY A 59 -11.46 -2.33 -3.39
C GLY A 59 -11.13 -1.75 -4.76
N LEU A 60 -11.62 -2.32 -5.84
CA LEU A 60 -11.37 -1.84 -7.21
C LEU A 60 -12.01 -0.48 -7.51
N GLY A 61 -13.04 -0.12 -6.75
CA GLY A 61 -13.68 1.18 -6.84
C GLY A 61 -12.87 2.32 -6.23
N GLY A 62 -11.84 2.01 -5.46
CA GLY A 62 -11.00 3.00 -4.76
C GLY A 62 -11.82 3.96 -3.92
N GLY A 63 -11.33 5.19 -3.78
CA GLY A 63 -12.05 6.27 -3.11
C GLY A 63 -13.36 6.69 -3.78
N SER A 64 -13.65 6.21 -5.00
CA SER A 64 -14.88 6.55 -5.72
C SER A 64 -16.13 6.01 -5.02
N ALA A 65 -16.08 4.79 -4.48
CA ALA A 65 -17.19 4.21 -3.73
C ALA A 65 -17.54 5.03 -2.49
N SER A 66 -16.54 5.57 -1.79
CA SER A 66 -16.75 6.45 -0.64
C SER A 66 -17.25 7.85 -1.02
N SER A 67 -17.12 8.25 -2.28
CA SER A 67 -17.53 9.55 -2.81
C SER A 67 -18.92 9.56 -3.44
N VAL A 68 -19.54 8.39 -3.63
CA VAL A 68 -20.91 8.27 -4.14
C VAL A 68 -21.91 8.70 -3.07
N GLU A 69 -22.96 9.43 -3.46
CA GLU A 69 -24.07 9.78 -2.58
C GLU A 69 -24.76 8.53 -2.04
N SER A 70 -25.12 8.56 -0.76
CA SER A 70 -25.81 7.43 -0.11
C SER A 70 -27.06 7.02 -0.88
N GLY A 71 -27.16 5.74 -1.26
CA GLY A 71 -28.30 5.18 -2.00
C GLY A 71 -28.16 5.24 -3.54
N LYS A 72 -27.05 5.74 -4.08
CA LYS A 72 -26.77 5.76 -5.52
C LYS A 72 -25.67 4.78 -5.94
N SER A 73 -25.13 3.98 -5.03
CA SER A 73 -24.14 2.96 -5.36
C SER A 73 -24.79 1.77 -6.07
N ASN A 74 -24.03 1.15 -6.98
CA ASN A 74 -24.42 -0.10 -7.63
C ASN A 74 -24.00 -1.27 -6.72
N GLU A 75 -24.81 -2.32 -6.64
CA GLU A 75 -24.54 -3.52 -5.85
C GLU A 75 -23.17 -4.14 -6.14
N GLU A 76 -22.77 -4.19 -7.41
CA GLU A 76 -21.44 -4.68 -7.82
C GLU A 76 -20.29 -3.83 -7.26
N LEU A 77 -20.47 -2.49 -7.24
CA LEU A 77 -19.48 -1.58 -6.65
C LEU A 77 -19.41 -1.72 -5.14
N ASP A 78 -20.55 -1.94 -4.48
CA ASP A 78 -20.60 -2.19 -3.05
C ASP A 78 -19.86 -3.48 -2.67
N PHE A 79 -20.08 -4.57 -3.41
CA PHE A 79 -19.34 -5.81 -3.22
C PHE A 79 -17.84 -5.68 -3.49
N ALA A 80 -17.47 -4.96 -4.56
CA ALA A 80 -16.07 -4.69 -4.89
C ALA A 80 -15.37 -3.77 -3.88
N SER A 81 -16.14 -3.02 -3.09
CA SER A 81 -15.64 -2.11 -2.06
C SER A 81 -15.47 -2.77 -0.68
N VAL A 82 -15.95 -4.00 -0.51
CA VAL A 82 -15.82 -4.72 0.76
C VAL A 82 -14.36 -5.06 1.01
N GLN A 83 -13.84 -4.55 2.12
CA GLN A 83 -12.52 -4.91 2.62
C GLN A 83 -12.63 -6.11 3.56
N ARG A 84 -11.74 -7.07 3.38
CA ARG A 84 -11.64 -8.24 4.26
C ARG A 84 -10.42 -8.08 5.13
N SER A 85 -10.56 -8.32 6.42
CA SER A 85 -9.44 -8.32 7.36
C SER A 85 -8.90 -9.73 7.56
N ASN A 86 -7.58 -9.85 7.56
CA ASN A 86 -6.87 -11.05 7.96
C ASN A 86 -5.91 -10.71 9.12
N PRO A 87 -6.40 -10.75 10.37
CA PRO A 87 -5.62 -10.32 11.53
C PRO A 87 -4.37 -11.18 11.76
N GLU A 88 -4.39 -12.45 11.35
CA GLU A 88 -3.20 -13.30 11.41
C GLU A 88 -2.11 -12.80 10.45
N MET A 89 -2.48 -12.48 9.22
CA MET A 89 -1.52 -11.94 8.24
C MET A 89 -0.98 -10.59 8.70
N GLN A 90 -1.85 -9.70 9.20
CA GLN A 90 -1.45 -8.42 9.76
C GLN A 90 -0.44 -8.63 10.90
N ARG A 91 -0.69 -9.58 11.79
CA ARG A 91 0.24 -9.87 12.89
C ARG A 91 1.58 -10.39 12.38
N ARG A 92 1.60 -11.27 11.39
CA ARG A 92 2.84 -11.77 10.78
C ARG A 92 3.65 -10.65 10.14
N CYS A 93 3.00 -9.75 9.39
CA CYS A 93 3.67 -8.56 8.83
C CYS A 93 4.27 -7.69 9.94
N GLN A 94 3.52 -7.45 11.00
CA GLN A 94 3.97 -6.66 12.15
C GLN A 94 5.20 -7.30 12.82
N GLU A 95 5.20 -8.61 13.03
CA GLU A 95 6.36 -9.31 13.61
C GLU A 95 7.61 -9.18 12.73
N VAL A 96 7.47 -9.32 11.40
CA VAL A 96 8.60 -9.09 10.47
C VAL A 96 9.14 -7.66 10.59
N ILE A 97 8.25 -6.66 10.58
CA ILE A 97 8.63 -5.25 10.70
C ILE A 97 9.32 -5.00 12.05
N ASP A 98 8.75 -5.55 13.14
CA ASP A 98 9.29 -5.38 14.49
C ASP A 98 10.67 -6.02 14.63
N GLN A 99 10.88 -7.21 14.09
CA GLN A 99 12.20 -7.84 14.07
C GLN A 99 13.22 -7.03 13.25
N CYS A 100 12.80 -6.43 12.17
CA CYS A 100 13.68 -5.62 11.32
C CYS A 100 14.12 -4.34 12.03
N TRP A 101 13.17 -3.55 12.58
CA TRP A 101 13.54 -2.28 13.23
C TRP A 101 14.30 -2.47 14.55
N GLN A 102 14.13 -3.61 15.24
CA GLN A 102 14.89 -3.96 16.44
C GLN A 102 16.40 -4.14 16.17
N LEU A 103 16.78 -4.41 14.91
CA LEU A 103 18.17 -4.52 14.50
C LEU A 103 18.89 -3.16 14.38
N ASP A 104 18.23 -2.07 14.66
CA ASP A 104 18.78 -0.71 14.62
C ASP A 104 19.49 -0.41 13.28
N LYS A 105 20.79 -0.11 13.32
CA LYS A 105 21.59 0.18 12.12
C LYS A 105 21.69 -0.99 11.13
N LYS A 106 21.34 -2.20 11.58
CA LYS A 106 21.32 -3.41 10.74
C LYS A 106 19.92 -3.75 10.23
N ASN A 107 18.96 -2.84 10.35
CA ASN A 107 17.63 -3.00 9.79
C ASN A 107 17.73 -3.22 8.27
N PRO A 108 17.23 -4.34 7.72
CA PRO A 108 17.28 -4.58 6.27
C PRO A 108 16.31 -3.69 5.49
N ILE A 109 15.26 -3.18 6.13
CA ILE A 109 14.27 -2.31 5.50
C ILE A 109 14.83 -0.88 5.42
N ALA A 110 15.14 -0.42 4.22
CA ALA A 110 15.57 0.95 3.98
C ALA A 110 14.40 1.93 3.95
N PHE A 111 13.25 1.49 3.41
CA PHE A 111 12.02 2.25 3.33
C PHE A 111 10.81 1.33 3.36
N ILE A 112 9.71 1.79 3.94
CA ILE A 112 8.44 1.08 4.04
C ILE A 112 7.27 2.02 3.77
N HIS A 113 6.26 1.51 3.04
CA HIS A 113 4.99 2.18 2.80
C HIS A 113 3.85 1.15 2.95
N ASP A 114 2.74 1.54 3.53
CA ASP A 114 1.54 0.71 3.59
C ASP A 114 0.83 0.64 2.23
N VAL A 115 -0.01 -0.36 2.06
CA VAL A 115 -0.88 -0.49 0.88
C VAL A 115 -2.31 -0.16 1.32
N GLY A 116 -2.77 1.03 0.94
CA GLY A 116 -4.09 1.54 1.24
C GLY A 116 -4.93 1.77 0.00
N ALA A 117 -5.59 2.93 -0.07
CA ALA A 117 -6.41 3.36 -1.19
C ALA A 117 -5.61 3.37 -2.51
N GLY A 118 -6.20 2.82 -3.57
CA GLY A 118 -5.56 2.65 -4.87
C GLY A 118 -4.58 1.46 -4.93
N GLY A 119 -4.40 0.72 -3.84
CA GLY A 119 -3.58 -0.48 -3.82
C GLY A 119 -2.12 -0.22 -4.16
N LEU A 120 -1.51 -1.14 -4.89
CA LEU A 120 -0.12 -1.03 -5.33
C LEU A 120 0.08 0.10 -6.35
N SER A 121 -0.99 0.51 -7.06
CA SER A 121 -0.95 1.61 -8.03
C SER A 121 -0.68 2.97 -7.38
N ASN A 122 -0.93 3.09 -6.08
CA ASN A 122 -0.58 4.26 -5.28
C ASN A 122 0.71 4.02 -4.48
N ALA A 123 0.79 2.94 -3.74
CA ALA A 123 1.88 2.67 -2.80
C ALA A 123 3.27 2.59 -3.48
N ILE A 124 3.39 1.94 -4.63
CA ILE A 124 4.69 1.78 -5.31
C ILE A 124 5.18 3.09 -5.94
N PRO A 125 4.34 3.87 -6.66
CA PRO A 125 4.76 5.19 -7.14
C PRO A 125 5.17 6.15 -6.01
N GLU A 126 4.45 6.15 -4.88
CA GLU A 126 4.81 6.96 -3.71
C GLU A 126 6.16 6.53 -3.13
N LEU A 127 6.37 5.23 -2.96
CA LEU A 127 7.66 4.68 -2.53
C LEU A 127 8.80 5.11 -3.46
N ALA A 128 8.63 4.98 -4.78
CA ALA A 128 9.64 5.34 -5.77
C ALA A 128 9.92 6.85 -5.77
N LYS A 129 8.86 7.67 -5.71
CA LYS A 129 8.96 9.14 -5.63
C LYS A 129 9.73 9.58 -4.39
N ASP A 130 9.40 9.01 -3.24
CA ASP A 130 10.04 9.35 -1.97
C ASP A 130 11.51 8.92 -1.92
N CYS A 131 11.87 7.85 -2.64
CA CYS A 131 13.25 7.46 -2.86
C CYS A 131 13.97 8.31 -3.93
N ASN A 132 13.25 9.21 -4.63
CA ASN A 132 13.73 9.98 -5.78
C ASN A 132 14.28 9.11 -6.93
N LEU A 133 13.68 7.94 -7.13
CA LEU A 133 14.02 6.93 -8.12
C LEU A 133 12.81 6.61 -9.00
N GLY A 134 13.04 5.95 -10.14
CA GLY A 134 12.00 5.26 -10.89
C GLY A 134 11.88 3.80 -10.46
N ALA A 135 10.95 3.07 -11.09
CA ALA A 135 10.73 1.66 -10.79
C ALA A 135 10.35 0.85 -12.03
N ILE A 136 10.80 -0.40 -12.07
CA ILE A 136 10.36 -1.41 -13.02
C ILE A 136 9.69 -2.53 -12.22
N ILE A 137 8.40 -2.76 -12.50
CA ILE A 137 7.56 -3.72 -11.79
C ILE A 137 7.13 -4.82 -12.74
N ASP A 138 7.25 -6.06 -12.29
CA ASP A 138 6.70 -7.24 -12.94
C ASP A 138 5.39 -7.63 -12.24
N ILE A 139 4.25 -7.32 -12.87
CA ILE A 139 2.92 -7.58 -12.33
C ILE A 139 2.71 -9.08 -12.04
N ASN A 140 3.32 -9.96 -12.82
CA ASN A 140 3.17 -11.40 -12.67
C ASN A 140 3.85 -11.94 -11.39
N LYS A 141 4.68 -11.16 -10.74
CA LYS A 141 5.31 -11.50 -9.46
C LYS A 141 4.52 -11.05 -8.24
N ILE A 142 3.45 -10.29 -8.44
CA ILE A 142 2.57 -9.88 -7.35
C ILE A 142 1.74 -11.07 -6.91
N PRO A 143 1.77 -11.45 -5.62
CA PRO A 143 0.96 -12.56 -5.13
C PRO A 143 -0.54 -12.25 -5.24
N ILE A 144 -1.29 -13.17 -5.81
CA ILE A 144 -2.75 -13.09 -6.00
C ILE A 144 -3.40 -14.42 -5.63
N VAL A 145 -4.65 -14.37 -5.20
CA VAL A 145 -5.46 -15.58 -4.91
C VAL A 145 -6.09 -16.12 -6.18
N ASP A 146 -6.65 -15.23 -6.98
CA ASP A 146 -7.35 -15.60 -8.21
C ASP A 146 -6.50 -15.30 -9.44
N LYS A 147 -6.13 -16.35 -10.16
CA LYS A 147 -5.31 -16.26 -11.38
C LYS A 147 -6.05 -15.65 -12.57
N SER A 148 -7.37 -15.48 -12.48
CA SER A 148 -8.18 -14.82 -13.52
C SER A 148 -8.12 -13.29 -13.45
N MET A 149 -7.55 -12.73 -12.37
CA MET A 149 -7.40 -11.28 -12.22
C MET A 149 -6.61 -10.67 -13.38
N SER A 150 -7.19 -9.64 -13.98
CA SER A 150 -6.52 -8.82 -14.99
C SER A 150 -5.37 -8.01 -14.36
N SER A 151 -4.45 -7.53 -15.20
CA SER A 151 -3.32 -6.69 -14.76
C SER A 151 -3.79 -5.43 -14.04
N LEU A 152 -4.92 -4.84 -14.46
CA LEU A 152 -5.53 -3.68 -13.79
C LEU A 152 -6.01 -4.04 -12.38
N GLU A 153 -6.71 -5.16 -12.23
CA GLU A 153 -7.21 -5.63 -10.94
C GLU A 153 -6.06 -5.99 -9.99
N ILE A 154 -4.98 -6.61 -10.50
CA ILE A 154 -3.79 -6.89 -9.71
C ILE A 154 -3.14 -5.59 -9.22
N TRP A 155 -3.08 -4.59 -10.08
CA TRP A 155 -2.40 -3.33 -9.80
C TRP A 155 -3.18 -2.41 -8.86
N CYS A 156 -4.51 -2.37 -8.99
CA CYS A 156 -5.37 -1.37 -8.33
C CYS A 156 -6.18 -1.91 -7.15
N ASN A 157 -6.17 -3.24 -6.87
CA ASN A 157 -6.94 -3.75 -5.74
C ASN A 157 -6.40 -3.25 -4.40
N GLU A 158 -7.31 -2.96 -3.48
CA GLU A 158 -7.03 -2.40 -2.16
C GLU A 158 -6.95 -3.48 -1.07
N SER A 159 -6.49 -4.69 -1.41
CA SER A 159 -6.32 -5.75 -0.42
C SER A 159 -5.42 -5.30 0.71
N GLN A 160 -5.90 -5.49 1.93
CA GLN A 160 -5.22 -5.10 3.16
C GLN A 160 -4.09 -6.07 3.54
N GLU A 161 -3.42 -5.81 4.65
CA GLU A 161 -2.34 -6.60 5.22
C GLU A 161 -1.18 -6.80 4.24
N ARG A 162 -0.84 -5.71 3.52
CA ARG A 162 0.29 -5.63 2.61
C ARG A 162 1.10 -4.37 2.85
N TYR A 163 2.40 -4.49 2.65
CA TYR A 163 3.34 -3.37 2.70
C TYR A 163 4.27 -3.43 1.50
N VAL A 164 4.66 -2.28 0.97
CA VAL A 164 5.72 -2.18 -0.03
C VAL A 164 7.02 -1.71 0.63
N LEU A 165 8.11 -2.39 0.31
CA LEU A 165 9.40 -2.17 0.96
C LEU A 165 10.48 -1.91 -0.08
N ALA A 166 11.44 -1.06 0.29
CA ALA A 166 12.72 -0.96 -0.39
C ALA A 166 13.78 -1.67 0.44
N ILE A 167 14.43 -2.68 -0.13
CA ILE A 167 15.48 -3.45 0.52
C ILE A 167 16.68 -3.55 -0.41
N GLU A 168 17.86 -3.20 0.11
CA GLU A 168 19.11 -3.34 -0.62
C GLU A 168 19.39 -4.81 -0.97
N GLU A 169 19.88 -5.10 -2.16
CA GLU A 169 20.06 -6.47 -2.65
C GLU A 169 20.88 -7.35 -1.68
N LYS A 170 21.91 -6.78 -1.07
CA LYS A 170 22.75 -7.47 -0.08
C LYS A 170 22.02 -7.88 1.20
N GLU A 171 20.90 -7.22 1.55
CA GLU A 171 20.12 -7.45 2.75
C GLU A 171 18.96 -8.45 2.52
N ILE A 172 18.67 -8.83 1.28
CA ILE A 172 17.54 -9.73 0.93
C ILE A 172 17.59 -11.03 1.70
N LYS A 173 18.73 -11.71 1.71
CA LYS A 173 18.88 -13.01 2.43
C LYS A 173 18.60 -12.92 3.93
N LYS A 174 18.92 -11.78 4.53
CA LYS A 174 18.63 -11.53 5.94
C LYS A 174 17.14 -11.29 6.17
N PHE A 175 16.53 -10.50 5.32
CA PHE A 175 15.08 -10.24 5.34
C PHE A 175 14.29 -11.54 5.14
N GLU A 176 14.66 -12.36 4.16
CA GLU A 176 14.07 -13.67 3.88
C GLU A 176 14.03 -14.58 5.12
N LYS A 177 15.16 -14.70 5.85
CA LYS A 177 15.22 -15.47 7.09
C LYS A 177 14.25 -14.98 8.17
N ILE A 178 14.03 -13.66 8.25
CA ILE A 178 13.07 -13.09 9.18
C ILE A 178 11.64 -13.45 8.74
N CYS A 179 11.33 -13.29 7.45
CA CYS A 179 10.04 -13.67 6.90
C CYS A 179 9.72 -15.16 7.07
N GLU A 180 10.69 -16.03 6.83
CA GLU A 180 10.55 -17.48 7.03
C GLU A 180 10.21 -17.81 8.48
N ARG A 181 10.92 -17.20 9.44
CA ARG A 181 10.68 -17.41 10.87
C ARG A 181 9.27 -16.99 11.26
N GLU A 182 8.81 -15.84 10.79
CA GLU A 182 7.48 -15.30 11.12
C GLU A 182 6.37 -15.89 10.20
N LYS A 183 6.73 -16.78 9.27
CA LYS A 183 5.81 -17.37 8.28
C LYS A 183 5.02 -16.30 7.51
N CYS A 184 5.68 -15.17 7.25
CA CYS A 184 5.10 -14.06 6.51
C CYS A 184 5.55 -14.13 5.05
N PRO A 185 4.64 -14.26 4.09
CA PRO A 185 5.01 -14.29 2.70
C PRO A 185 5.51 -12.91 2.23
N PHE A 186 6.42 -12.93 1.28
CA PHE A 186 6.86 -11.73 0.56
C PHE A 186 7.17 -12.08 -0.90
N SER A 187 7.18 -11.07 -1.75
CA SER A 187 7.58 -11.23 -3.16
C SER A 187 8.42 -10.05 -3.63
N ILE A 188 9.50 -10.34 -4.36
CA ILE A 188 10.29 -9.31 -5.05
C ILE A 188 9.58 -9.01 -6.36
N VAL A 189 8.87 -7.90 -6.42
CA VAL A 189 8.02 -7.51 -7.54
C VAL A 189 8.71 -6.61 -8.54
N GLY A 190 9.86 -6.02 -8.20
CA GLY A 190 10.55 -5.11 -9.08
C GLY A 190 11.87 -4.59 -8.54
N ASN A 191 12.44 -3.64 -9.29
CA ASN A 191 13.69 -2.96 -8.99
C ASN A 191 13.52 -1.46 -9.14
N PHE A 192 14.30 -0.69 -8.39
CA PHE A 192 14.44 0.74 -8.64
C PHE A 192 15.32 1.01 -9.86
N THR A 193 15.15 2.20 -10.44
CA THR A 193 15.97 2.69 -11.55
C THR A 193 16.31 4.17 -11.35
N GLU A 194 17.39 4.64 -11.96
CA GLU A 194 17.77 6.05 -11.95
C GLU A 194 16.87 6.90 -12.86
N GLU A 195 16.34 6.29 -13.91
CA GLU A 195 15.29 6.91 -14.73
C GLU A 195 14.03 7.10 -13.91
N LYS A 196 13.59 8.34 -13.73
CA LYS A 196 12.37 8.67 -12.97
C LYS A 196 11.09 8.32 -13.76
N LYS A 197 10.97 7.04 -14.12
CA LYS A 197 9.83 6.47 -14.83
C LYS A 197 9.34 5.26 -14.07
N LEU A 198 8.04 5.03 -14.12
CA LEU A 198 7.43 3.80 -13.68
C LEU A 198 7.13 2.93 -14.91
N LEU A 199 7.68 1.74 -14.94
CA LEU A 199 7.45 0.76 -15.99
C LEU A 199 6.77 -0.46 -15.40
N LEU A 200 5.57 -0.77 -15.87
CA LEU A 200 4.86 -2.00 -15.55
C LEU A 200 5.11 -3.02 -16.68
N ARG A 201 5.52 -4.22 -16.31
CA ARG A 201 5.71 -5.34 -17.23
C ARG A 201 4.67 -6.41 -16.96
N ASP A 202 3.99 -6.81 -18.02
CA ASP A 202 3.13 -7.98 -18.07
C ASP A 202 3.66 -8.96 -19.12
N LYS A 203 3.38 -10.25 -18.99
CA LYS A 203 3.79 -11.28 -19.97
C LYS A 203 3.24 -11.00 -21.37
N THR A 204 2.09 -10.39 -21.47
CA THR A 204 1.38 -10.13 -22.72
C THR A 204 1.57 -8.75 -23.30
N VAL A 205 1.91 -7.74 -22.48
CA VAL A 205 2.05 -6.34 -22.93
C VAL A 205 3.07 -5.60 -22.07
N SER A 206 4.00 -4.89 -22.70
CA SER A 206 4.83 -3.90 -21.99
C SER A 206 4.09 -2.55 -22.00
N TYR A 207 3.50 -2.18 -20.88
CA TYR A 207 2.97 -0.84 -20.70
C TYR A 207 4.14 0.13 -20.41
N THR A 208 4.43 1.00 -21.36
CA THR A 208 5.40 2.07 -21.20
C THR A 208 4.68 3.36 -20.83
N HIS A 209 5.19 4.06 -19.84
CA HIS A 209 4.97 5.46 -19.48
C HIS A 209 3.78 5.76 -18.55
N LEU A 210 4.03 5.61 -17.25
CA LEU A 210 3.50 6.54 -16.27
C LEU A 210 4.66 7.47 -15.87
N THR A 211 4.63 8.72 -16.30
CA THR A 211 5.49 9.75 -15.72
C THR A 211 5.06 9.99 -14.29
N LEU A 212 5.97 9.88 -13.33
CA LEU A 212 5.68 10.30 -11.96
C LEU A 212 5.26 11.78 -11.99
N PRO A 213 4.17 12.16 -11.30
CA PRO A 213 3.73 13.53 -11.32
C PRO A 213 4.84 14.44 -10.81
N THR A 214 5.24 15.40 -11.63
CA THR A 214 6.06 16.52 -11.21
C THR A 214 5.22 17.30 -10.19
N THR A 215 5.74 17.45 -8.98
CA THR A 215 5.13 18.30 -7.97
C THR A 215 5.03 19.72 -8.52
N TYR A 216 3.81 20.17 -8.79
CA TYR A 216 3.55 21.59 -8.85
C TYR A 216 3.56 22.09 -7.40
N HIS A 217 4.58 22.88 -7.06
CA HIS A 217 4.51 23.71 -5.87
C HIS A 217 3.50 24.82 -6.17
N VAL A 218 2.41 24.84 -5.43
CA VAL A 218 1.55 26.00 -5.25
C VAL A 218 2.01 26.71 -4.00
#